data_c5b8230d6ac9fe582574257bb411eac7
#
_entry.id   c5b8230d6ac9fe582574257bb411eac7
#
_cell.length_a   1.000
_cell.length_b   1.000
_cell.length_c   1.000
_cell.angle_alpha   90.00
_cell.angle_beta   90.00
_cell.angle_gamma   90.00
#
_symmetry.space_group_name_H-M   'P 1'
#
loop_
_entity.id
_entity.type
_entity.pdbx_description
1 polymer ?
#
loop_
_entity_poly.entity_id
_entity_poly.type
_entity_poly.pdbx_seq_one_letter_code
_entity_poly.pdbx_strand_id
1 'polypeptide(L)'
;MATDAKQLLKMSQQDLDALFSAHEAGPIPDGEAKGTAIIAPGTSSSEAIAEAINIFAWQGKVFDAKAGLLRNHILPFGLRAIIARVYKAPSLLDGKECIVLDYSETSLVASHIRDEIRMIETGFYLGKVYWDQARLIDFSLDFRT
;
A
#
# COMPACT_ATOMS: atom_id res chain seq x y z
N MET A 1 12.44 -4.17 -19.34
CA MET A 1 11.22 -4.89 -18.96
C MET A 1 10.51 -4.17 -17.82
N ALA A 2 9.23 -4.00 -17.96
CA ALA A 2 8.45 -3.35 -16.90
C ALA A 2 8.34 -4.26 -15.68
N THR A 3 8.52 -3.68 -14.50
CA THR A 3 8.28 -4.38 -13.25
C THR A 3 6.78 -4.57 -13.04
N ASP A 4 6.37 -5.72 -12.57
CA ASP A 4 4.98 -6.02 -12.30
C ASP A 4 4.82 -6.72 -10.93
N ALA A 5 3.56 -6.90 -10.52
CA ALA A 5 3.25 -7.51 -9.24
C ALA A 5 3.80 -8.95 -9.13
N LYS A 6 3.86 -9.70 -10.23
CA LYS A 6 4.36 -11.06 -10.23
C LYS A 6 5.83 -11.13 -9.84
N GLN A 7 6.62 -10.14 -10.29
CA GLN A 7 8.03 -10.07 -9.94
C GLN A 7 8.21 -9.75 -8.46
N LEU A 8 7.39 -8.84 -7.92
CA LEU A 8 7.45 -8.47 -6.50
C LEU A 8 7.07 -9.65 -5.60
N LEU A 9 6.13 -10.48 -6.02
CA LEU A 9 5.70 -11.64 -5.24
C LEU A 9 6.82 -12.67 -5.01
N LYS A 10 7.87 -12.63 -5.83
CA LYS A 10 9.02 -13.54 -5.73
C LYS A 10 10.16 -12.95 -4.90
N MET A 11 10.09 -11.68 -4.52
CA MET A 11 11.15 -11.00 -3.80
C MET A 11 11.11 -11.31 -2.30
N SER A 12 12.29 -11.37 -1.67
CA SER A 12 12.39 -11.41 -0.22
C SER A 12 11.99 -10.05 0.37
N GLN A 13 11.72 -10.03 1.68
CA GLN A 13 11.45 -8.77 2.36
C GLN A 13 12.61 -7.80 2.22
N GLN A 14 13.84 -8.31 2.30
CA GLN A 14 15.05 -7.49 2.14
C GLN A 14 15.11 -6.85 0.75
N ASP A 15 14.77 -7.62 -0.29
CA ASP A 15 14.77 -7.12 -1.66
C ASP A 15 13.68 -6.06 -1.87
N LEU A 16 12.49 -6.27 -1.29
CA LEU A 16 11.40 -5.31 -1.36
C LEU A 16 11.77 -4.01 -0.63
N ASP A 17 12.41 -4.12 0.52
CA ASP A 17 12.85 -2.94 1.27
C ASP A 17 13.93 -2.17 0.51
N ALA A 18 14.87 -2.86 -0.11
CA ALA A 18 15.91 -2.24 -0.93
C ALA A 18 15.30 -1.54 -2.15
N LEU A 19 14.32 -2.16 -2.78
CA LEU A 19 13.62 -1.57 -3.92
C LEU A 19 12.88 -0.31 -3.52
N PHE A 20 12.18 -0.33 -2.39
CA PHE A 20 11.46 0.83 -1.87
C PHE A 20 12.43 1.97 -1.53
N SER A 21 13.52 1.66 -0.84
CA SER A 21 14.52 2.67 -0.43
C SER A 21 15.29 3.27 -1.60
N ALA A 22 15.39 2.56 -2.71
CA ALA A 22 16.10 3.02 -3.91
C ALA A 22 15.29 4.02 -4.73
N HIS A 23 14.02 4.22 -4.44
CA HIS A 23 13.12 5.08 -5.22
C HIS A 23 12.60 6.26 -4.41
N GLU A 24 12.23 7.31 -5.13
CA GLU A 24 11.57 8.47 -4.54
C GLU A 24 10.05 8.27 -4.50
N ALA A 25 9.37 9.14 -3.74
CA ALA A 25 7.92 9.07 -3.60
C ALA A 25 7.18 9.10 -4.95
N GLY A 26 7.65 9.93 -5.86
CA GLY A 26 6.92 10.20 -7.09
C GLY A 26 5.70 11.09 -6.85
N PRO A 27 4.90 11.34 -7.88
CA PRO A 27 3.68 12.13 -7.73
C PRO A 27 2.61 11.35 -6.97
N ILE A 28 1.76 12.07 -6.24
CA ILE A 28 0.56 11.47 -5.67
C ILE A 28 -0.32 11.01 -6.83
N PRO A 29 -0.67 9.71 -6.89
CA PRO A 29 -1.42 9.20 -8.02
C PRO A 29 -2.88 9.63 -7.98
N ASP A 30 -3.55 9.51 -9.13
CA ASP A 30 -4.97 9.76 -9.28
C ASP A 30 -5.61 8.59 -10.01
N GLY A 31 -6.89 8.32 -9.72
CA GLY A 31 -7.64 7.28 -10.39
C GLY A 31 -7.56 5.93 -9.71
N GLU A 32 -7.97 4.91 -10.46
CA GLU A 32 -8.12 3.55 -9.96
C GLU A 32 -6.84 2.73 -10.15
N ALA A 33 -6.44 2.03 -9.09
CA ALA A 33 -5.31 1.13 -9.10
C ALA A 33 -5.75 -0.29 -8.79
N LYS A 34 -5.11 -1.25 -9.47
CA LYS A 34 -5.23 -2.66 -9.10
C LYS A 34 -4.24 -2.95 -7.98
N GLY A 35 -4.74 -3.42 -6.84
CA GLY A 35 -3.93 -3.77 -5.69
C GLY A 35 -3.56 -5.24 -5.65
N THR A 36 -2.33 -5.53 -5.25
CA THR A 36 -1.87 -6.89 -5.01
C THR A 36 -1.15 -6.93 -3.68
N ALA A 37 -1.65 -7.77 -2.75
CA ALA A 37 -0.99 -7.98 -1.47
C ALA A 37 0.24 -8.86 -1.67
N ILE A 38 1.35 -8.48 -1.03
CA ILE A 38 2.61 -9.21 -1.16
C ILE A 38 3.05 -9.65 0.23
N ILE A 39 3.06 -10.98 0.44
CA ILE A 39 3.65 -11.57 1.62
C ILE A 39 5.01 -12.11 1.20
N ALA A 40 6.06 -11.45 1.67
CA ALA A 40 7.41 -11.81 1.26
C ALA A 40 7.74 -13.24 1.67
N PRO A 41 8.41 -14.02 0.79
CA PRO A 41 8.85 -15.35 1.14
C PRO A 41 9.74 -15.34 2.39
N GLY A 42 9.51 -16.27 3.30
CA GLY A 42 10.29 -16.39 4.54
C GLY A 42 9.79 -15.56 5.70
N THR A 43 8.85 -14.64 5.48
CA THR A 43 8.16 -13.99 6.59
C THR A 43 7.09 -14.93 7.10
N SER A 44 6.98 -15.05 8.43
CA SER A 44 5.92 -15.87 8.99
C SER A 44 4.57 -15.29 8.61
N SER A 45 3.76 -16.07 7.92
CA SER A 45 2.36 -15.74 7.73
C SER A 45 1.68 -15.92 9.08
N SER A 46 1.74 -14.90 9.92
CA SER A 46 0.96 -14.93 11.15
C SER A 46 -0.50 -14.91 10.79
N GLU A 47 -1.33 -15.47 11.65
CA GLU A 47 -2.79 -15.40 11.49
C GLU A 47 -3.25 -13.94 11.38
N ALA A 48 -2.55 -13.03 12.06
CA ALA A 48 -2.86 -11.60 12.01
C ALA A 48 -2.67 -11.02 10.60
N ILE A 49 -1.64 -11.45 9.87
CA ILE A 49 -1.41 -11.02 8.49
C ILE A 49 -2.49 -11.58 7.57
N ALA A 50 -2.81 -12.87 7.72
CA ALA A 50 -3.87 -13.50 6.92
C ALA A 50 -5.23 -12.84 7.19
N GLU A 51 -5.50 -12.51 8.44
CA GLU A 51 -6.72 -11.83 8.84
C GLU A 51 -6.79 -10.41 8.28
N ALA A 52 -5.68 -9.67 8.31
CA ALA A 52 -5.61 -8.36 7.70
C ALA A 52 -5.88 -8.41 6.19
N ILE A 53 -5.35 -9.40 5.50
CA ILE A 53 -5.62 -9.62 4.08
C ILE A 53 -7.09 -9.94 3.84
N ASN A 54 -7.69 -10.76 4.68
CA ASN A 54 -9.11 -11.12 4.57
C ASN A 54 -10.02 -9.93 4.85
N ILE A 55 -9.70 -9.12 5.87
CA ILE A 55 -10.45 -7.91 6.19
C ILE A 55 -10.39 -6.91 5.02
N PHE A 56 -9.22 -6.80 4.42
CA PHE A 56 -9.00 -5.91 3.28
C PHE A 56 -9.14 -6.62 1.95
N ALA A 57 -9.88 -7.73 1.84
CA ALA A 57 -10.10 -8.50 0.60
C ALA A 57 -9.98 -7.63 -0.65
N TRP A 58 -8.76 -7.29 -1.00
CA TRP A 58 -8.43 -6.15 -1.84
C TRP A 58 -8.84 -6.31 -3.29
N GLN A 59 -9.61 -5.35 -3.75
CA GLN A 59 -9.85 -5.21 -5.19
C GLN A 59 -9.12 -4.00 -5.78
N GLY A 60 -8.64 -3.12 -4.93
CA GLY A 60 -7.88 -1.96 -5.37
C GLY A 60 -8.18 -0.71 -4.58
N LYS A 61 -7.59 0.37 -5.02
CA LYS A 61 -7.74 1.69 -4.40
C LYS A 61 -8.07 2.71 -5.48
N VAL A 62 -8.99 3.62 -5.16
CA VAL A 62 -9.33 4.76 -6.02
C VAL A 62 -8.82 6.03 -5.36
N PHE A 63 -7.92 6.71 -6.03
CA PHE A 63 -7.30 7.95 -5.54
C PHE A 63 -7.99 9.17 -6.11
N ASP A 64 -8.21 10.16 -5.24
CA ASP A 64 -8.61 11.49 -5.63
C ASP A 64 -7.50 12.45 -5.19
N ALA A 65 -6.59 12.75 -6.10
CA ALA A 65 -5.41 13.57 -5.80
C ALA A 65 -5.78 14.99 -5.42
N LYS A 66 -6.84 15.55 -6.00
CA LYS A 66 -7.28 16.91 -5.69
C LYS A 66 -7.82 17.04 -4.27
N ALA A 67 -8.56 16.04 -3.83
CA ALA A 67 -9.11 16.00 -2.48
C ALA A 67 -8.10 15.54 -1.44
N GLY A 68 -6.98 14.94 -1.86
CA GLY A 68 -6.01 14.32 -0.96
C GLY A 68 -6.58 13.10 -0.25
N LEU A 69 -7.42 12.34 -0.93
CA LEU A 69 -8.12 11.18 -0.37
C LEU A 69 -7.99 9.97 -1.27
N LEU A 70 -8.17 8.80 -0.68
CA LEU A 70 -8.38 7.57 -1.42
C LEU A 70 -9.50 6.75 -0.80
N ARG A 71 -10.06 5.85 -1.59
CA ARG A 71 -11.07 4.88 -1.16
C ARG A 71 -10.57 3.49 -1.48
N ASN A 72 -10.64 2.59 -0.51
CA ASN A 72 -10.37 1.17 -0.72
C ASN A 72 -11.66 0.45 -1.10
N HIS A 73 -11.60 -0.37 -2.15
CA HIS A 73 -12.68 -1.27 -2.49
C HIS A 73 -12.52 -2.56 -1.70
N ILE A 74 -13.46 -2.85 -0.82
CA ILE A 74 -13.42 -4.02 0.05
C ILE A 74 -14.59 -4.93 -0.28
N LEU A 75 -14.30 -6.20 -0.57
CA LEU A 75 -15.30 -7.25 -0.74
C LEU A 75 -15.33 -8.14 0.52
N PRO A 76 -16.46 -8.78 0.80
CA PRO A 76 -17.78 -8.71 0.14
C PRO A 76 -18.58 -7.48 0.55
N PHE A 77 -18.02 -6.64 1.42
CA PHE A 77 -18.66 -5.45 1.94
C PHE A 77 -18.44 -4.26 1.01
N GLY A 78 -18.37 -4.47 -0.30
CA GLY A 78 -18.13 -3.45 -1.32
C GLY A 78 -19.04 -2.24 -1.27
N LEU A 79 -19.95 -2.22 -0.31
CA LEU A 79 -20.87 -1.12 -0.07
C LEU A 79 -20.22 0.05 0.68
N ARG A 80 -19.06 -0.17 1.31
CA ARG A 80 -18.38 0.88 2.08
C ARG A 80 -16.92 0.93 1.73
N ALA A 81 -16.51 2.04 1.16
CA ALA A 81 -15.11 2.33 0.97
C ALA A 81 -14.49 2.74 2.32
N ILE A 82 -13.33 2.18 2.64
CA ILE A 82 -12.50 2.69 3.72
C ILE A 82 -11.70 3.84 3.14
N ILE A 83 -11.85 5.03 3.71
CA ILE A 83 -11.23 6.25 3.22
C ILE A 83 -9.94 6.51 3.97
N ALA A 84 -8.92 6.97 3.25
CA ALA A 84 -7.67 7.44 3.84
C ALA A 84 -7.33 8.82 3.32
N ARG A 85 -6.60 9.59 4.13
CA ARG A 85 -5.96 10.82 3.68
C ARG A 85 -4.66 10.46 2.97
N VAL A 86 -4.34 11.21 1.93
CA VAL A 86 -3.14 10.98 1.11
C VAL A 86 -2.27 12.23 1.15
N TYR A 87 -1.05 12.08 1.63
CA TYR A 87 -0.08 13.19 1.71
C TYR A 87 1.34 12.65 1.70
N LYS A 88 2.32 13.53 1.53
CA LYS A 88 3.74 13.16 1.58
C LYS A 88 4.31 13.43 2.97
N ALA A 89 5.11 12.48 3.47
CA ALA A 89 5.75 12.56 4.77
C ALA A 89 6.93 11.59 4.85
N PRO A 90 7.79 11.69 5.89
CA PRO A 90 8.89 10.74 6.06
C PRO A 90 8.41 9.31 6.26
N SER A 91 9.08 8.37 5.60
CA SER A 91 8.82 6.94 5.73
C SER A 91 9.30 6.39 7.08
N LEU A 92 8.55 5.46 7.63
CA LEU A 92 8.97 4.71 8.82
C LEU A 92 10.14 3.77 8.51
N LEU A 93 10.34 3.41 7.24
CA LEU A 93 11.41 2.50 6.86
C LEU A 93 12.78 3.19 6.82
N ASP A 94 12.88 4.35 6.16
CA ASP A 94 14.16 5.00 5.91
C ASP A 94 14.20 6.51 6.20
N GLY A 95 13.10 7.09 6.66
CA GLY A 95 13.02 8.52 6.99
C GLY A 95 12.97 9.46 5.78
N LYS A 96 13.05 8.93 4.57
CA LYS A 96 12.94 9.74 3.35
C LYS A 96 11.48 9.87 2.93
N GLU A 97 11.18 10.87 2.12
CA GLU A 97 9.81 11.15 1.70
C GLU A 97 9.15 9.95 1.02
N CYS A 98 7.92 9.70 1.42
CA CYS A 98 7.03 8.75 0.77
C CYS A 98 5.62 9.35 0.70
N ILE A 99 4.71 8.65 0.03
CA ILE A 99 3.30 9.00 0.02
C ILE A 99 2.63 8.18 1.12
N VAL A 100 1.98 8.85 2.06
CA VAL A 100 1.31 8.22 3.20
C VAL A 100 -0.18 8.10 2.92
N LEU A 101 -0.72 6.93 3.21
CA LEU A 101 -2.15 6.65 3.18
C LEU A 101 -2.57 6.48 4.64
N ASP A 102 -3.20 7.51 5.18
CA ASP A 102 -3.46 7.65 6.61
C ASP A 102 -4.94 7.45 6.92
N TYR A 103 -5.24 6.39 7.65
CA TYR A 103 -6.60 6.01 8.02
C TYR A 103 -6.99 6.47 9.43
N SER A 104 -6.08 7.09 10.15
CA SER A 104 -6.25 7.36 11.60
C SER A 104 -7.43 8.27 11.91
N GLU A 105 -7.74 9.21 11.03
CA GLU A 105 -8.83 10.18 11.24
C GLU A 105 -10.08 9.89 10.42
N THR A 106 -10.00 8.92 9.51
CA THR A 106 -11.05 8.71 8.51
C THR A 106 -11.76 7.37 8.66
N SER A 107 -11.21 6.45 9.44
CA SER A 107 -11.79 5.11 9.62
C SER A 107 -11.63 4.62 11.04
N LEU A 108 -12.71 4.18 11.66
CA LEU A 108 -12.66 3.54 12.97
C LEU A 108 -12.06 2.12 12.87
N VAL A 109 -12.35 1.42 11.78
CA VAL A 109 -11.89 0.04 11.59
C VAL A 109 -10.41 -0.02 11.29
N ALA A 110 -9.90 0.93 10.52
CA ALA A 110 -8.51 0.95 10.06
C ALA A 110 -7.69 2.07 10.69
N SER A 111 -8.13 2.60 11.84
CA SER A 111 -7.48 3.78 12.46
C SER A 111 -6.02 3.57 12.85
N HIS A 112 -5.59 2.32 13.05
CA HIS A 112 -4.20 1.98 13.36
C HIS A 112 -3.35 1.70 12.12
N ILE A 113 -3.97 1.69 10.94
CA ILE A 113 -3.29 1.37 9.69
C ILE A 113 -2.71 2.64 9.07
N ARG A 114 -1.43 2.54 8.70
CA ARG A 114 -0.74 3.51 7.87
C ARG A 114 -0.09 2.76 6.72
N ASP A 115 -0.44 3.14 5.50
CA ASP A 115 0.26 2.64 4.32
C ASP A 115 1.25 3.69 3.85
N GLU A 116 2.35 3.23 3.25
CA GLU A 116 3.33 4.07 2.60
C GLU A 116 3.57 3.55 1.20
N ILE A 117 3.59 4.43 0.21
CA ILE A 117 3.86 4.03 -1.16
C ILE A 117 4.95 4.90 -1.79
N ARG A 118 5.71 4.31 -2.71
CA ARG A 118 6.64 5.01 -3.60
C ARG A 118 6.50 4.48 -5.01
N MET A 119 6.63 5.38 -5.98
CA MET A 119 6.57 5.00 -7.38
C MET A 119 7.89 4.32 -7.78
N ILE A 120 7.83 3.06 -8.19
CA ILE A 120 9.00 2.33 -8.65
C ILE A 120 9.10 2.29 -10.17
N GLU A 121 8.00 2.53 -10.87
CA GLU A 121 7.94 2.80 -12.29
C GLU A 121 6.73 3.70 -12.54
N THR A 122 6.70 4.37 -13.69
CA THR A 122 5.56 5.22 -14.05
C THR A 122 4.26 4.44 -13.98
N GLY A 123 3.35 4.87 -13.11
CA GLY A 123 2.05 4.21 -12.92
C GLY A 123 2.09 2.95 -12.06
N PHE A 124 3.22 2.64 -11.43
CA PHE A 124 3.35 1.44 -10.62
C PHE A 124 4.06 1.75 -9.30
N TYR A 125 3.39 1.46 -8.19
CA TYR A 125 3.84 1.81 -6.85
C TYR A 125 4.03 0.56 -5.99
N LEU A 126 5.09 0.58 -5.18
CA LEU A 126 5.31 -0.41 -4.12
C LEU A 126 4.89 0.22 -2.80
N GLY A 127 4.15 -0.52 -2.02
CA GLY A 127 3.64 -0.06 -0.73
C GLY A 127 3.98 -0.97 0.42
N LYS A 128 3.86 -0.40 1.61
CA LYS A 128 4.05 -1.10 2.88
C LYS A 128 2.89 -0.76 3.80
N VAL A 129 2.41 -1.77 4.52
CA VAL A 129 1.32 -1.63 5.48
C VAL A 129 1.88 -1.71 6.88
N TYR A 130 1.57 -0.71 7.70
CA TYR A 130 1.96 -0.66 9.11
C TYR A 130 0.71 -0.65 10.00
N TRP A 131 0.77 -1.42 11.09
CA TRP A 131 -0.16 -1.29 12.20
C TRP A 131 0.59 -0.50 13.28
N ASP A 132 0.19 0.76 13.50
CA ASP A 132 0.96 1.74 14.24
C ASP A 132 2.37 1.85 13.66
N GLN A 133 3.39 1.29 14.32
CA GLN A 133 4.76 1.27 13.80
C GLN A 133 5.24 -0.12 13.41
N ALA A 134 4.40 -1.13 13.56
CA ALA A 134 4.76 -2.51 13.23
C ALA A 134 4.41 -2.82 11.78
N ARG A 135 5.40 -3.31 11.03
CA ARG A 135 5.18 -3.67 9.63
C ARG A 135 4.41 -4.97 9.51
N LEU A 136 3.37 -4.98 8.65
CA LEU A 136 2.55 -6.15 8.41
C LEU A 136 2.90 -6.83 7.08
N ILE A 137 2.59 -6.18 5.96
CA ILE A 137 2.78 -6.72 4.62
C ILE A 137 3.25 -5.63 3.67
N ASP A 138 3.69 -6.03 2.49
CA ASP A 138 3.90 -5.14 1.37
C ASP A 138 2.73 -5.29 0.38
N PHE A 139 2.65 -4.38 -0.58
CA PHE A 139 1.64 -4.44 -1.63
C PHE A 139 2.11 -3.67 -2.87
N SER A 140 1.42 -3.89 -3.96
CA SER A 140 1.62 -3.07 -5.16
C SER A 140 0.33 -2.43 -5.59
N LEU A 141 0.45 -1.27 -6.23
CA LEU A 141 -0.67 -0.57 -6.86
C LEU A 141 -0.28 -0.31 -8.31
N ASP A 142 -1.10 -0.82 -9.22
CA ASP A 142 -0.87 -0.70 -10.65
C ASP A 142 -1.96 0.15 -11.27
N PHE A 143 -1.57 1.33 -11.76
CA PHE A 143 -2.47 2.27 -12.44
C PHE A 143 -2.41 2.13 -13.96
N ARG A 144 -1.55 1.23 -14.46
CA ARG A 144 -1.38 1.01 -15.90
C ARG A 144 -2.54 0.17 -16.42
N THR A 145 -3.03 0.52 -17.56
CA THR A 145 -4.13 -0.22 -18.19
C THR A 145 -3.63 -1.09 -19.33
#